data_81a52959da1ce0a8efe98210dfdb09bc
#
_entry.id   81a52959da1ce0a8efe98210dfdb09bc
#
_cell.length_a   1.000
_cell.length_b   1.000
_cell.length_c   1.000
_cell.angle_alpha   90.00
_cell.angle_beta   90.00
_cell.angle_gamma   90.00
#
_symmetry.space_group_name_H-M   'P 1'
#
loop_
_entity.id
_entity.type
_entity.pdbx_description
1 polymer ?
#
loop_
_entity_poly.entity_id
_entity_poly.type
_entity_poly.pdbx_seq_one_letter_code
_entity_poly.pdbx_strand_id
1 'polypeptide(L)'
;MILKRYRALLILGIVFAILIVLMVFFQKIKRDELNNQLKKVELKNVRIGVGTSNGTLGTAIFGEINNKGENIISIAEMNVEFLNEYGEVKKVHKFFPVNKFSFRESLPLKPRQSKEFGFPIDDIVPEDWDGTFTANLTELIFK
;
A
#
# COMPACT_ATOMS: atom_id res chain seq x y z
N MET A 1 -47.99 -28.64 -1.06
CA MET A 1 -47.43 -27.44 -0.42
C MET A 1 -45.92 -27.57 -0.15
N ILE A 2 -45.39 -28.69 0.23
CA ILE A 2 -43.98 -28.98 0.56
C ILE A 2 -43.07 -28.81 -0.68
N LEU A 3 -43.43 -29.32 -1.86
CA LEU A 3 -42.60 -29.24 -3.06
C LEU A 3 -42.30 -27.82 -3.55
N LYS A 4 -43.22 -26.87 -3.34
CA LYS A 4 -43.01 -25.46 -3.72
C LYS A 4 -41.94 -24.77 -2.81
N ARG A 5 -41.89 -25.12 -1.53
CA ARG A 5 -40.91 -24.61 -0.61
C ARG A 5 -39.49 -25.10 -0.94
N TYR A 6 -39.31 -26.36 -1.29
CA TYR A 6 -38.00 -26.89 -1.70
C TYR A 6 -37.51 -26.25 -2.99
N ARG A 7 -38.35 -25.99 -3.98
CA ARG A 7 -37.98 -25.26 -5.20
C ARG A 7 -37.53 -23.83 -4.89
N ALA A 8 -38.21 -23.13 -4.01
CA ALA A 8 -37.82 -21.77 -3.63
C ALA A 8 -36.47 -21.75 -2.90
N LEU A 9 -36.22 -22.70 -1.99
CA LEU A 9 -34.93 -22.82 -1.29
C LEU A 9 -33.78 -23.16 -2.27
N LEU A 10 -34.05 -24.02 -3.25
CA LEU A 10 -33.05 -24.39 -4.24
C LEU A 10 -32.70 -23.21 -5.15
N ILE A 11 -33.68 -22.43 -5.58
CA ILE A 11 -33.48 -21.22 -6.38
C ILE A 11 -32.68 -20.19 -5.54
N LEU A 12 -33.04 -20.00 -4.28
CA LEU A 12 -32.32 -19.09 -3.37
C LEU A 12 -30.85 -19.50 -3.20
N GLY A 13 -30.58 -20.80 -3.04
CA GLY A 13 -29.23 -21.35 -2.95
C GLY A 13 -28.41 -21.11 -4.23
N ILE A 14 -29.01 -21.29 -5.40
CA ILE A 14 -28.35 -21.03 -6.69
C ILE A 14 -28.04 -19.52 -6.83
N VAL A 15 -28.98 -18.64 -6.51
CA VAL A 15 -28.76 -17.19 -6.57
C VAL A 15 -27.64 -16.78 -5.64
N PHE A 16 -27.62 -17.30 -4.42
CA PHE A 16 -26.55 -17.02 -3.46
C PHE A 16 -25.17 -17.51 -3.94
N ALA A 17 -25.11 -18.70 -4.53
CA ALA A 17 -23.88 -19.22 -5.11
C ALA A 17 -23.36 -18.34 -6.26
N ILE A 18 -24.26 -17.87 -7.14
CA ILE A 18 -23.92 -16.96 -8.24
C ILE A 18 -23.37 -15.64 -7.68
N LEU A 19 -23.98 -15.08 -6.64
CA LEU A 19 -23.51 -13.84 -6.02
C LEU A 19 -22.10 -13.99 -5.44
N ILE A 20 -21.81 -15.12 -4.79
CA ILE A 20 -20.46 -15.41 -4.28
C ILE A 20 -19.44 -15.47 -5.42
N VAL A 21 -19.76 -16.18 -6.50
CA VAL A 21 -18.88 -16.29 -7.68
C VAL A 21 -18.61 -14.92 -8.29
N LEU A 22 -19.64 -14.10 -8.46
CA LEU A 22 -19.50 -12.73 -8.96
C LEU A 22 -18.63 -11.89 -8.06
N MET A 23 -18.82 -11.97 -6.73
CA MET A 23 -18.01 -11.23 -5.76
C MET A 23 -16.52 -11.60 -5.87
N VAL A 24 -16.20 -12.90 -5.93
CA VAL A 24 -14.82 -13.38 -6.08
C VAL A 24 -14.22 -12.91 -7.41
N PHE A 25 -15.00 -12.96 -8.49
CA PHE A 25 -14.57 -12.51 -9.81
C PHE A 25 -14.27 -11.00 -9.83
N PHE A 26 -15.12 -10.16 -9.26
CA PHE A 26 -14.87 -8.72 -9.14
C PHE A 26 -13.64 -8.41 -8.28
N GLN A 27 -13.44 -9.14 -7.18
CA GLN A 27 -12.24 -8.98 -6.35
C GLN A 27 -10.96 -9.31 -7.13
N LYS A 28 -11.01 -10.36 -7.95
CA LYS A 28 -9.86 -10.74 -8.80
C LYS A 28 -9.53 -9.64 -9.82
N ILE A 29 -10.54 -9.14 -10.55
CA ILE A 29 -10.34 -8.05 -11.52
C ILE A 29 -9.71 -6.83 -10.85
N LYS A 30 -10.26 -6.41 -9.70
CA LYS A 30 -9.74 -5.25 -8.96
C LYS A 30 -8.29 -5.45 -8.51
N ARG A 31 -7.94 -6.66 -8.08
CA ARG A 31 -6.56 -7.01 -7.68
C ARG A 31 -5.60 -6.98 -8.87
N ASP A 32 -6.00 -7.53 -10.01
CA ASP A 32 -5.18 -7.57 -11.21
C ASP A 32 -4.95 -6.15 -11.76
N GLU A 33 -5.97 -5.30 -11.71
CA GLU A 33 -5.85 -3.89 -12.07
C GLU A 33 -4.89 -3.15 -11.14
N LEU A 34 -5.01 -3.31 -9.82
CA LEU A 34 -4.08 -2.73 -8.85
C LEU A 34 -2.64 -3.19 -9.11
N ASN A 35 -2.42 -4.48 -9.31
CA ASN A 35 -1.10 -5.01 -9.62
C ASN A 35 -0.50 -4.42 -10.89
N ASN A 36 -1.33 -4.20 -11.92
CA ASN A 36 -0.89 -3.55 -13.16
C ASN A 36 -0.54 -2.08 -12.96
N GLN A 37 -1.26 -1.38 -12.08
CA GLN A 37 -0.96 0.01 -11.74
C GLN A 37 0.30 0.11 -10.86
N LEU A 38 0.46 -0.78 -9.88
CA LEU A 38 1.66 -0.82 -9.03
C LEU A 38 2.94 -1.00 -9.84
N LYS A 39 2.92 -1.78 -10.94
CA LYS A 39 4.07 -1.94 -11.85
C LYS A 39 4.49 -0.65 -12.56
N LYS A 40 3.60 0.33 -12.64
CA LYS A 40 3.87 1.64 -13.26
C LYS A 40 4.38 2.69 -12.27
N VAL A 41 4.46 2.34 -10.98
CA VAL A 41 4.96 3.22 -9.93
C VAL A 41 6.16 2.55 -9.28
N GLU A 42 7.26 3.29 -9.18
CA GLU A 42 8.54 2.77 -8.72
C GLU A 42 9.02 3.52 -7.48
N LEU A 43 9.46 2.77 -6.48
CA LEU A 43 10.25 3.30 -5.39
C LEU A 43 11.73 3.25 -5.77
N LYS A 44 12.45 4.36 -5.59
CA LYS A 44 13.86 4.47 -5.88
C LYS A 44 14.64 4.96 -4.66
N ASN A 45 15.90 4.53 -4.58
CA ASN A 45 16.86 5.01 -3.59
C ASN A 45 16.33 4.96 -2.14
N VAL A 46 15.48 3.95 -1.85
CA VAL A 46 14.96 3.79 -0.49
C VAL A 46 16.09 3.36 0.42
N ARG A 47 16.36 4.19 1.42
CA ARG A 47 17.49 4.01 2.34
C ARG A 47 17.18 4.56 3.71
N ILE A 48 17.90 4.06 4.70
CA ILE A 48 17.94 4.64 6.04
C ILE A 48 19.06 5.70 6.06
N GLY A 49 18.80 6.77 6.78
CA GLY A 49 19.77 7.84 6.98
C GLY A 49 19.41 8.67 8.20
N VAL A 50 20.33 9.54 8.58
CA VAL A 50 20.12 10.52 9.64
C VAL A 50 19.50 11.77 9.02
N GLY A 51 18.44 12.27 9.64
CA GLY A 51 17.75 13.48 9.23
C GLY A 51 17.37 14.36 10.40
N THR A 52 16.99 15.59 10.13
CA THR A 52 16.53 16.53 11.16
C THR A 52 15.01 16.74 10.97
N SER A 53 14.25 16.49 12.03
CA SER A 53 12.83 16.80 12.09
C SER A 53 12.57 17.76 13.26
N ASN A 54 11.99 18.92 12.98
CA ASN A 54 11.73 19.97 13.98
C ASN A 54 12.98 20.36 14.82
N GLY A 55 14.17 20.35 14.20
CA GLY A 55 15.44 20.68 14.89
C GLY A 55 16.04 19.52 15.68
N THR A 56 15.39 18.37 15.75
CA THR A 56 15.91 17.17 16.42
C THR A 56 16.50 16.21 15.39
N LEU A 57 17.72 15.76 15.62
CA LEU A 57 18.39 14.74 14.80
C LEU A 57 17.79 13.39 15.12
N GLY A 58 17.46 12.62 14.08
CA GLY A 58 16.89 11.30 14.22
C GLY A 58 17.12 10.43 12.99
N THR A 59 16.70 9.18 13.09
CA THR A 59 16.75 8.22 11.98
C THR A 59 15.49 8.32 11.12
N ALA A 60 15.67 8.28 9.82
CA ALA A 60 14.55 8.34 8.88
C ALA A 60 14.77 7.41 7.68
N ILE A 61 13.66 6.96 7.11
CA ILE A 61 13.62 6.32 5.78
C ILE A 61 13.45 7.42 4.75
N PHE A 62 14.37 7.51 3.81
CA PHE A 62 14.32 8.39 2.65
C PHE A 62 14.13 7.58 1.38
N GLY A 63 13.57 8.20 0.37
CA GLY A 63 13.44 7.63 -0.95
C GLY A 63 12.74 8.57 -1.90
N GLU A 64 12.49 8.05 -3.09
CA GLU A 64 11.78 8.72 -4.17
C GLU A 64 10.69 7.81 -4.70
N ILE A 65 9.49 8.33 -4.91
CA ILE A 65 8.41 7.66 -5.62
C ILE A 65 8.27 8.28 -7.02
N ASN A 66 8.28 7.43 -8.04
CA ASN A 66 8.20 7.84 -9.44
C ASN A 66 6.94 7.26 -10.08
N ASN A 67 6.08 8.11 -10.61
CA ASN A 67 4.89 7.73 -11.36
C ASN A 67 5.22 7.62 -12.86
N LYS A 68 5.46 6.41 -13.35
CA LYS A 68 5.66 6.10 -14.77
C LYS A 68 4.34 5.90 -15.52
N GLY A 69 3.21 5.91 -14.81
CA GLY A 69 1.88 5.73 -15.39
C GLY A 69 1.30 7.02 -15.95
N GLU A 70 0.05 6.93 -16.40
CA GLU A 70 -0.69 8.04 -17.01
C GLU A 70 -1.74 8.65 -16.08
N ASN A 71 -2.00 8.02 -14.93
CA ASN A 71 -2.99 8.47 -13.96
C ASN A 71 -2.35 9.33 -12.86
N ILE A 72 -3.11 10.28 -12.34
CA ILE A 72 -2.70 11.10 -11.20
C ILE A 72 -2.89 10.29 -9.93
N ILE A 73 -1.83 10.11 -9.13
CA ILE A 73 -1.87 9.41 -7.86
C ILE A 73 -2.21 10.41 -6.75
N SER A 74 -3.31 10.17 -6.05
CA SER A 74 -3.75 10.96 -4.91
C SER A 74 -3.22 10.43 -3.58
N ILE A 75 -3.09 9.11 -3.47
CA ILE A 75 -2.51 8.41 -2.32
C ILE A 75 -1.67 7.26 -2.84
N ALA A 76 -0.48 7.09 -2.27
CA ALA A 76 0.34 5.90 -2.41
C ALA A 76 0.69 5.39 -1.01
N GLU A 77 0.31 4.15 -0.72
CA GLU A 77 0.67 3.46 0.52
C GLU A 77 1.92 2.61 0.27
N MET A 78 2.87 2.69 1.20
CA MET A 78 4.10 1.92 1.22
C MET A 78 4.19 1.17 2.55
N ASN A 79 4.30 -0.15 2.50
CA ASN A 79 4.64 -0.96 3.66
C ASN A 79 6.16 -1.05 3.78
N VAL A 80 6.65 -0.81 5.00
CA VAL A 80 8.03 -1.06 5.39
C VAL A 80 8.03 -2.17 6.42
N GLU A 81 8.77 -3.23 6.12
CA GLU A 81 8.96 -4.38 6.97
C GLU A 81 10.35 -4.28 7.60
N PHE A 82 10.41 -4.15 8.91
CA PHE A 82 11.66 -4.17 9.68
C PHE A 82 12.02 -5.63 9.99
N LEU A 83 13.22 -6.03 9.58
CA LEU A 83 13.67 -7.42 9.68
C LEU A 83 14.72 -7.54 10.80
N ASN A 84 14.83 -8.73 11.38
CA ASN A 84 15.95 -9.08 12.24
C ASN A 84 17.14 -9.63 11.42
N GLU A 85 18.23 -9.95 12.10
CA GLU A 85 19.43 -10.55 11.48
C GLU A 85 19.20 -11.88 10.75
N TYR A 86 18.08 -12.56 11.05
CA TYR A 86 17.68 -13.83 10.39
C TYR A 86 16.75 -13.59 9.19
N GLY A 87 16.42 -12.33 8.86
CA GLY A 87 15.50 -11.98 7.79
C GLY A 87 14.02 -12.18 8.14
N GLU A 88 13.69 -12.36 9.41
CA GLU A 88 12.31 -12.48 9.87
C GLU A 88 11.68 -11.09 10.08
N VAL A 89 10.44 -10.92 9.66
CA VAL A 89 9.68 -9.67 9.85
C VAL A 89 9.34 -9.52 11.33
N LYS A 90 9.84 -8.47 11.95
CA LYS A 90 9.55 -8.12 13.35
C LYS A 90 8.43 -7.09 13.47
N LYS A 91 8.37 -6.15 12.54
CA LYS A 91 7.34 -5.12 12.54
C LYS A 91 7.06 -4.66 11.12
N VAL A 92 5.80 -4.35 10.85
CA VAL A 92 5.36 -3.72 9.60
C VAL A 92 4.78 -2.36 9.93
N HIS A 93 5.21 -1.33 9.21
CA HIS A 93 4.64 0.01 9.33
C HIS A 93 4.24 0.56 7.96
N LYS A 94 3.15 1.32 7.95
CA LYS A 94 2.60 1.94 6.74
C LYS A 94 3.02 3.39 6.65
N PHE A 95 3.58 3.77 5.52
CA PHE A 95 3.90 5.16 5.17
C PHE A 95 3.13 5.57 3.93
N PHE A 96 2.99 6.87 3.74
CA PHE A 96 2.25 7.45 2.61
C PHE A 96 3.12 8.46 1.86
N PRO A 97 3.99 8.00 0.94
CA PRO A 97 4.83 8.89 0.12
C PRO A 97 4.04 9.93 -0.67
N VAL A 98 2.81 9.59 -1.06
CA VAL A 98 1.84 10.52 -1.62
C VAL A 98 0.58 10.48 -0.76
N ASN A 99 0.16 11.64 -0.25
CA ASN A 99 -1.03 11.73 0.60
C ASN A 99 -1.70 13.09 0.42
N LYS A 100 -2.84 13.09 -0.28
CA LYS A 100 -3.62 14.32 -0.53
C LYS A 100 -4.20 14.97 0.73
N PHE A 101 -4.23 14.25 1.84
CA PHE A 101 -4.73 14.75 3.13
C PHE A 101 -3.62 15.27 4.05
N SER A 102 -2.37 15.24 3.60
CA SER A 102 -1.25 15.77 4.37
C SER A 102 -1.34 17.29 4.49
N PHE A 103 -1.17 17.83 5.70
CA PHE A 103 -1.16 19.28 5.93
C PHE A 103 0.07 19.98 5.33
N ARG A 104 1.18 19.27 5.15
CA ARG A 104 2.44 19.87 4.68
C ARG A 104 2.66 19.73 3.19
N GLU A 105 2.24 18.62 2.58
CA GLU A 105 2.48 18.32 1.17
C GLU A 105 1.31 17.51 0.59
N SER A 106 0.18 18.16 0.37
CA SER A 106 -1.04 17.53 -0.15
C SER A 106 -1.08 17.40 -1.68
N LEU A 107 0.04 17.65 -2.37
CA LEU A 107 0.07 17.60 -3.83
C LEU A 107 0.02 16.16 -4.34
N PRO A 108 -0.93 15.85 -5.25
CA PRO A 108 -0.95 14.57 -5.93
C PRO A 108 0.25 14.41 -6.85
N LEU A 109 0.68 13.18 -7.06
CA LEU A 109 1.78 12.86 -7.96
C LEU A 109 1.25 12.67 -9.38
N LYS A 110 1.60 13.61 -10.26
CA LYS A 110 1.17 13.59 -11.67
C LYS A 110 1.91 12.53 -12.48
N PRO A 111 1.40 12.17 -13.68
CA PRO A 111 2.13 11.33 -14.62
C PRO A 111 3.55 11.82 -14.89
N ARG A 112 4.50 10.90 -14.95
CA ARG A 112 5.92 11.15 -15.24
C ARG A 112 6.62 12.09 -14.25
N GLN A 113 6.06 12.24 -13.05
CA GLN A 113 6.67 12.99 -11.96
C GLN A 113 7.28 12.05 -10.92
N SER A 114 8.32 12.55 -10.27
CA SER A 114 8.90 11.96 -9.07
C SER A 114 8.66 12.88 -7.87
N LYS A 115 8.63 12.28 -6.69
CA LYS A 115 8.55 12.98 -5.41
C LYS A 115 9.47 12.30 -4.41
N GLU A 116 10.32 13.08 -3.76
CA GLU A 116 11.11 12.61 -2.64
C GLU A 116 10.25 12.52 -1.37
N PHE A 117 10.60 11.60 -0.50
CA PHE A 117 9.98 11.45 0.80
C PHE A 117 11.02 11.15 1.88
N GLY A 118 10.67 11.51 3.12
CA GLY A 118 11.44 11.18 4.31
C GLY A 118 10.48 11.00 5.50
N PHE A 119 10.60 9.86 6.17
CA PHE A 119 9.75 9.51 7.32
C PHE A 119 10.62 9.17 8.53
N PRO A 120 10.46 9.87 9.66
CA PRO A 120 11.15 9.51 10.90
C PRO A 120 10.70 8.12 11.36
N ILE A 121 11.64 7.34 11.89
CA ILE A 121 11.38 5.95 12.29
C ILE A 121 11.84 5.64 13.72
N ASP A 122 12.44 6.56 14.45
CA ASP A 122 12.99 6.29 15.79
C ASP A 122 11.97 5.67 16.75
N ASP A 123 10.71 6.12 16.69
CA ASP A 123 9.64 5.64 17.57
C ASP A 123 8.95 4.35 17.07
N ILE A 124 9.33 3.86 15.89
CA ILE A 124 8.63 2.74 15.26
C ILE A 124 9.50 1.53 14.97
N VAL A 125 10.80 1.66 14.98
CA VAL A 125 11.71 0.51 14.81
C VAL A 125 11.65 -0.43 16.02
N PRO A 126 11.78 -1.77 15.81
CA PRO A 126 11.96 -2.71 16.91
C PRO A 126 13.26 -2.43 17.70
N GLU A 127 13.29 -2.78 18.99
CA GLU A 127 14.48 -2.58 19.84
C GLU A 127 15.69 -3.40 19.35
N ASP A 128 15.45 -4.57 18.78
CA ASP A 128 16.45 -5.52 18.27
C ASP A 128 16.68 -5.39 16.75
N TRP A 129 16.32 -4.24 16.16
CA TRP A 129 16.48 -4.03 14.73
C TRP A 129 17.93 -3.73 14.34
N ASP A 130 18.46 -4.46 13.37
CA ASP A 130 19.83 -4.36 12.88
C ASP A 130 20.04 -3.38 11.72
N GLY A 131 19.00 -2.69 11.29
CA GLY A 131 19.03 -1.79 10.13
C GLY A 131 18.48 -2.41 8.83
N THR A 132 18.16 -3.71 8.83
CA THR A 132 17.62 -4.40 7.65
C THR A 132 16.13 -4.16 7.49
N PHE A 133 15.68 -3.81 6.28
CA PHE A 133 14.29 -3.59 5.98
C PHE A 133 13.95 -3.90 4.52
N THR A 134 12.66 -4.08 4.24
CA THR A 134 12.11 -4.07 2.89
C THR A 134 11.03 -2.98 2.77
N ALA A 135 10.86 -2.43 1.58
CA ALA A 135 9.85 -1.41 1.32
C ALA A 135 9.12 -1.71 0.01
N ASN A 136 7.80 -1.81 0.07
CA ASN A 136 6.97 -2.17 -1.08
C ASN A 136 5.71 -1.29 -1.13
N LEU A 137 5.33 -0.84 -2.33
CA LEU A 137 4.03 -0.21 -2.55
C LEU A 137 2.92 -1.26 -2.44
N THR A 138 1.87 -0.93 -1.71
CA THR A 138 0.74 -1.84 -1.42
C THR A 138 -0.59 -1.33 -1.93
N GLU A 139 -0.77 -0.01 -2.02
CA GLU A 139 -2.00 0.58 -2.49
C GLU A 139 -1.76 1.87 -3.25
N LEU A 140 -2.56 2.12 -4.29
CA LEU A 140 -2.60 3.35 -5.05
C LEU A 140 -4.05 3.81 -5.20
N ILE A 141 -4.30 5.09 -4.89
CA ILE A 141 -5.59 5.75 -5.15
C ILE A 141 -5.36 6.86 -6.16
N PHE A 142 -6.10 6.82 -7.23
CA PHE A 142 -6.04 7.78 -8.32
C PHE A 142 -7.09 8.89 -8.14
N LYS A 143 -6.84 10.01 -8.83
CA LYS A 143 -7.79 11.14 -8.87
C LYS A 143 -8.78 10.94 -10.00
#